data_80d6a93d874f01496d845b2fe54f22c4
#
_entry.id   80d6a93d874f01496d845b2fe54f22c4
#
_cell.length_a   1.000
_cell.length_b   1.000
_cell.length_c   1.000
_cell.angle_alpha   90.00
_cell.angle_beta   90.00
_cell.angle_gamma   90.00
#
_symmetry.space_group_name_H-M   'P 1'
#
loop_
_entity.id
_entity.type
_entity.pdbx_description
1 polymer ?
#
loop_
_entity_poly.entity_id
_entity_poly.type
_entity_poly.pdbx_seq_one_letter_code
_entity_poly.pdbx_strand_id
1 'polypeptide(L)'
;MGESEKKVPKTLKDMSPVRLIVSSFFAIIILGTSLLYLPIASRNMQSVNFIDAMFTATSATCVTGLTPFDTYSQWSTFGQVIIMLLIQFGGLGIITFTTGFTLFFRKKLGLRDMQIAKEYTSGSVLNLTRLIKTIIIWSLGCEIIGALLFAIRFIPQFGISKGIWISVFTAISAYCNAGFDIMGFIKPGSSFIEYATDPLVSLTASFLVILGGIGFVVVSDIYSCITRKIENPKTHPKLNLHSFIVITMSFTLLFIGTVLFMFFEYVRTLSGFNFFEMLNISFFQSTVARTAGFFTVPIGQEKTLTKLLTIILMFIGASSASTGGGIKTTTFVVILATLRSVVKGYDDTVILRHKVEKSTVYKAFSLTMLAFFLVSIVTAIIAVAEASKNITVLDITFETVSAFATVGLTTGITSALSTLSKIFIMLMMFIGRVGPISFIFSVSLMKDKNSAKVLPSSKIIVG
;
A
#
# COMPACT_ATOMS: atom_id res chain seq x y z
N MET A 1 -8.86 50.21 -2.88
CA MET A 1 -9.89 49.23 -3.24
C MET A 1 -9.46 48.56 -4.52
N GLY A 2 -8.94 47.34 -4.44
CA GLY A 2 -8.55 46.52 -5.55
C GLY A 2 -8.93 45.09 -5.19
N GLU A 3 -10.11 44.67 -5.65
CA GLU A 3 -10.58 43.29 -5.52
C GLU A 3 -9.64 42.35 -6.23
N SER A 4 -8.95 41.54 -5.48
CA SER A 4 -8.17 40.42 -6.01
C SER A 4 -9.16 39.35 -6.46
N GLU A 5 -9.55 39.35 -7.73
CA GLU A 5 -10.25 38.26 -8.39
C GLU A 5 -9.52 36.95 -8.13
N LYS A 6 -10.13 36.05 -7.36
CA LYS A 6 -9.74 34.66 -7.24
C LYS A 6 -9.92 34.00 -8.60
N LYS A 7 -8.87 33.94 -9.42
CA LYS A 7 -8.87 33.15 -10.65
C LYS A 7 -9.02 31.67 -10.28
N VAL A 8 -10.21 31.14 -10.41
CA VAL A 8 -10.46 29.70 -10.44
C VAL A 8 -9.66 29.11 -11.60
N PRO A 9 -8.89 28.04 -11.43
CA PRO A 9 -8.14 27.45 -12.53
C PRO A 9 -9.09 27.05 -13.66
N LYS A 10 -8.96 27.68 -14.82
CA LYS A 10 -9.88 27.53 -15.95
C LYS A 10 -9.69 26.22 -16.74
N THR A 11 -8.60 25.48 -16.49
CA THR A 11 -8.33 24.20 -17.17
C THR A 11 -7.48 23.28 -16.28
N LEU A 12 -7.56 21.97 -16.53
CA LEU A 12 -6.68 20.95 -15.92
C LEU A 12 -5.17 21.28 -16.05
N LYS A 13 -4.82 22.14 -17.02
CA LYS A 13 -3.44 22.59 -17.28
C LYS A 13 -2.85 23.48 -16.17
N ASP A 14 -3.67 24.11 -15.35
CA ASP A 14 -3.24 25.07 -14.31
C ASP A 14 -3.17 24.43 -12.91
N MET A 15 -3.50 23.14 -12.79
CA MET A 15 -3.45 22.41 -11.51
C MET A 15 -2.02 22.02 -11.15
N SER A 16 -1.67 22.10 -9.85
CA SER A 16 -0.39 21.56 -9.38
C SER A 16 -0.34 20.03 -9.58
N PRO A 17 0.87 19.44 -9.80
CA PRO A 17 1.02 18.00 -9.95
C PRO A 17 0.34 17.19 -8.85
N VAL A 18 0.47 17.61 -7.59
CA VAL A 18 -0.16 16.96 -6.43
C VAL A 18 -1.70 16.95 -6.55
N ARG A 19 -2.30 18.09 -6.93
CA ARG A 19 -3.76 18.17 -7.11
C ARG A 19 -4.24 17.27 -8.25
N LEU A 20 -3.47 17.19 -9.32
CA LEU A 20 -3.81 16.33 -10.46
C LEU A 20 -3.80 14.85 -10.04
N ILE A 21 -2.85 14.43 -9.21
CA ILE A 21 -2.79 13.09 -8.65
C ILE A 21 -4.03 12.79 -7.81
N VAL A 22 -4.32 13.64 -6.82
CA VAL A 22 -5.46 13.48 -5.92
C VAL A 22 -6.77 13.41 -6.69
N SER A 23 -6.97 14.34 -7.66
CA SER A 23 -8.19 14.37 -8.48
C SER A 23 -8.31 13.16 -9.41
N SER A 24 -7.21 12.61 -9.93
CA SER A 24 -7.23 11.42 -10.77
C SER A 24 -7.61 10.17 -9.98
N PHE A 25 -7.09 9.99 -8.75
CA PHE A 25 -7.52 8.91 -7.86
C PHE A 25 -9.01 9.02 -7.53
N PHE A 26 -9.47 10.22 -7.20
CA PHE A 26 -10.88 10.46 -6.90
C PHE A 26 -11.78 10.17 -8.09
N ALA A 27 -11.39 10.58 -9.30
CA ALA A 27 -12.15 10.31 -10.53
C ALA A 27 -12.26 8.80 -10.81
N ILE A 28 -11.18 8.02 -10.62
CA ILE A 28 -11.20 6.57 -10.79
C ILE A 28 -12.08 5.89 -9.73
N ILE A 29 -12.06 6.36 -8.49
CA ILE A 29 -12.96 5.85 -7.43
C ILE A 29 -14.41 6.08 -7.82
N ILE A 30 -14.79 7.28 -8.29
CA ILE A 30 -16.16 7.58 -8.73
C ILE A 30 -16.55 6.68 -9.91
N LEU A 31 -15.68 6.53 -10.90
CA LEU A 31 -15.93 5.67 -12.06
C LEU A 31 -16.09 4.21 -11.63
N GLY A 32 -15.20 3.71 -10.79
CA GLY A 32 -15.28 2.36 -10.23
C GLY A 32 -16.56 2.15 -9.41
N THR A 33 -16.93 3.11 -8.59
CA THR A 33 -18.19 3.10 -7.82
C THR A 33 -19.40 3.00 -8.77
N SER A 34 -19.44 3.82 -9.81
CA SER A 34 -20.54 3.82 -10.77
C SER A 34 -20.67 2.49 -11.48
N LEU A 35 -19.55 1.86 -11.87
CA LEU A 35 -19.53 0.55 -12.51
C LEU A 35 -19.92 -0.58 -11.56
N LEU A 36 -19.46 -0.55 -10.30
CA LEU A 36 -19.80 -1.56 -9.29
C LEU A 36 -21.24 -1.41 -8.76
N TYR A 37 -21.83 -0.21 -8.87
CA TYR A 37 -23.23 0.03 -8.51
C TYR A 37 -24.23 -0.57 -9.52
N LEU A 38 -23.79 -0.89 -10.74
CA LEU A 38 -24.65 -1.51 -11.75
C LEU A 38 -25.11 -2.90 -11.30
N PRO A 39 -26.39 -3.28 -11.53
CA PRO A 39 -26.90 -4.61 -11.17
C PRO A 39 -26.08 -5.77 -11.77
N ILE A 40 -25.54 -5.60 -12.98
CA ILE A 40 -24.71 -6.60 -13.67
C ILE A 40 -23.39 -6.89 -12.92
N ALA A 41 -22.90 -5.95 -12.12
CA ALA A 41 -21.68 -6.15 -11.34
C ALA A 41 -21.90 -7.07 -10.13
N SER A 42 -23.14 -7.18 -9.63
CA SER A 42 -23.50 -8.07 -8.54
C SER A 42 -23.90 -9.46 -9.07
N ARG A 43 -23.56 -10.50 -8.33
CA ARG A 43 -23.92 -11.89 -8.66
C ARG A 43 -25.43 -12.12 -8.63
N ASN A 44 -26.14 -11.43 -7.74
CA ASN A 44 -27.59 -11.53 -7.57
C ASN A 44 -28.37 -10.62 -8.55
N MET A 45 -27.70 -9.95 -9.49
CA MET A 45 -28.28 -8.98 -10.42
C MET A 45 -29.08 -7.86 -9.73
N GLN A 46 -28.74 -7.54 -8.49
CA GLN A 46 -29.31 -6.44 -7.72
C GLN A 46 -28.22 -5.42 -7.38
N SER A 47 -28.55 -4.14 -7.46
CA SER A 47 -27.63 -3.07 -7.08
C SER A 47 -27.28 -3.18 -5.61
N VAL A 48 -25.99 -3.14 -5.30
CA VAL A 48 -25.46 -3.07 -3.94
C VAL A 48 -25.72 -1.67 -3.38
N ASN A 49 -25.75 -1.51 -2.06
CA ASN A 49 -25.79 -0.18 -1.45
C ASN A 49 -24.66 0.70 -1.99
N PHE A 50 -24.96 1.94 -2.36
CA PHE A 50 -24.00 2.89 -2.95
C PHE A 50 -22.73 3.07 -2.08
N ILE A 51 -22.89 3.14 -0.76
CA ILE A 51 -21.77 3.26 0.18
C ILE A 51 -20.85 2.04 0.12
N ASP A 52 -21.42 0.83 0.02
CA ASP A 52 -20.62 -0.39 -0.04
C ASP A 52 -19.93 -0.58 -1.40
N ALA A 53 -20.58 -0.15 -2.49
CA ALA A 53 -19.95 -0.07 -3.81
C ALA A 53 -18.77 0.94 -3.80
N MET A 54 -18.97 2.11 -3.19
CA MET A 54 -17.94 3.15 -3.05
C MET A 54 -16.80 2.67 -2.14
N PHE A 55 -17.11 1.96 -1.07
CA PHE A 55 -16.11 1.38 -0.18
C PHE A 55 -15.22 0.37 -0.94
N THR A 56 -15.84 -0.55 -1.68
CA THR A 56 -15.10 -1.55 -2.48
C THR A 56 -14.26 -0.88 -3.57
N ALA A 57 -14.82 0.11 -4.31
CA ALA A 57 -14.09 0.86 -5.32
C ALA A 57 -12.91 1.64 -4.74
N THR A 58 -13.10 2.27 -3.56
CA THR A 58 -12.03 2.99 -2.85
C THR A 58 -10.95 2.02 -2.40
N SER A 59 -11.32 0.90 -1.80
CA SER A 59 -10.39 -0.13 -1.34
C SER A 59 -9.59 -0.71 -2.50
N ALA A 60 -10.23 -1.04 -3.63
CA ALA A 60 -9.55 -1.58 -4.81
C ALA A 60 -8.60 -0.54 -5.44
N THR A 61 -9.04 0.72 -5.60
CA THR A 61 -8.21 1.79 -6.19
C THR A 61 -7.07 2.20 -5.27
N CYS A 62 -7.29 2.24 -3.96
CA CYS A 62 -6.23 2.52 -2.98
C CYS A 62 -5.37 1.29 -2.69
N VAL A 63 -5.74 0.13 -3.26
CA VAL A 63 -5.02 -1.14 -3.08
C VAL A 63 -4.95 -1.51 -1.60
N THR A 64 -6.08 -1.48 -0.93
CA THR A 64 -6.15 -1.72 0.52
C THR A 64 -6.56 -3.17 0.84
N GLY A 65 -7.68 -3.67 0.27
CA GLY A 65 -8.16 -5.02 0.53
C GLY A 65 -9.28 -5.13 1.57
N LEU A 66 -9.61 -4.07 2.30
CA LEU A 66 -10.79 -4.07 3.16
C LEU A 66 -12.06 -4.14 2.31
N THR A 67 -12.98 -5.02 2.65
CA THR A 67 -14.24 -5.20 1.92
C THR A 67 -15.40 -5.39 2.88
N PRO A 68 -16.58 -4.80 2.59
CA PRO A 68 -17.78 -5.04 3.39
C PRO A 68 -18.39 -6.41 3.12
N PHE A 69 -18.03 -7.05 2.00
CA PHE A 69 -18.55 -8.34 1.54
C PHE A 69 -17.41 -9.23 1.03
N ASP A 70 -17.62 -10.52 1.03
CA ASP A 70 -16.74 -11.44 0.32
C ASP A 70 -16.80 -11.18 -1.19
N THR A 71 -15.61 -11.06 -1.81
CA THR A 71 -15.50 -10.63 -3.21
C THR A 71 -16.12 -11.63 -4.19
N TYR A 72 -15.94 -12.93 -3.95
CA TYR A 72 -16.50 -13.94 -4.83
C TYR A 72 -18.02 -14.06 -4.70
N SER A 73 -18.52 -14.03 -3.48
CA SER A 73 -19.96 -14.22 -3.21
C SER A 73 -20.80 -13.06 -3.70
N GLN A 74 -20.28 -11.83 -3.57
CA GLN A 74 -21.01 -10.61 -3.91
C GLN A 74 -20.88 -10.24 -5.39
N TRP A 75 -19.68 -10.29 -5.96
CA TRP A 75 -19.42 -9.71 -7.28
C TRP A 75 -19.46 -10.78 -8.38
N SER A 76 -20.16 -10.46 -9.47
CA SER A 76 -20.15 -11.24 -10.71
C SER A 76 -18.75 -11.22 -11.34
N THR A 77 -18.51 -12.03 -12.37
CA THR A 77 -17.23 -11.96 -13.12
C THR A 77 -16.97 -10.56 -13.66
N PHE A 78 -18.00 -9.84 -14.10
CA PHE A 78 -17.88 -8.45 -14.53
C PHE A 78 -17.43 -7.54 -13.38
N GLY A 79 -18.04 -7.66 -12.19
CA GLY A 79 -17.60 -6.93 -10.99
C GLY A 79 -16.17 -7.26 -10.57
N GLN A 80 -15.78 -8.54 -10.63
CA GLN A 80 -14.40 -8.98 -10.35
C GLN A 80 -13.39 -8.39 -11.35
N VAL A 81 -13.73 -8.30 -12.64
CA VAL A 81 -12.88 -7.65 -13.66
C VAL A 81 -12.69 -6.18 -13.34
N ILE A 82 -13.76 -5.48 -12.95
CA ILE A 82 -13.67 -4.05 -12.55
C ILE A 82 -12.75 -3.90 -11.35
N ILE A 83 -12.92 -4.72 -10.30
CA ILE A 83 -12.07 -4.70 -9.10
C ILE A 83 -10.61 -4.94 -9.50
N MET A 84 -10.32 -5.94 -10.32
CA MET A 84 -8.99 -6.27 -10.81
C MET A 84 -8.35 -5.09 -11.57
N LEU A 85 -9.11 -4.41 -12.44
CA LEU A 85 -8.63 -3.22 -13.15
C LEU A 85 -8.36 -2.05 -12.21
N LEU A 86 -9.24 -1.81 -11.23
CA LEU A 86 -9.03 -0.77 -10.22
C LEU A 86 -7.75 -1.04 -9.40
N ILE A 87 -7.51 -2.30 -9.02
CA ILE A 87 -6.27 -2.74 -8.34
C ILE A 87 -5.06 -2.44 -9.22
N GLN A 88 -5.09 -2.78 -10.50
CA GLN A 88 -3.98 -2.57 -11.42
C GLN A 88 -3.66 -1.08 -11.60
N PHE A 89 -4.68 -0.24 -11.82
CA PHE A 89 -4.51 1.21 -11.91
C PHE A 89 -4.00 1.82 -10.60
N GLY A 90 -4.52 1.37 -9.49
CA GLY A 90 -4.12 1.82 -8.16
C GLY A 90 -2.70 1.40 -7.79
N GLY A 91 -2.34 0.13 -8.03
CA GLY A 91 -1.04 -0.47 -7.68
C GLY A 91 0.12 0.14 -8.45
N LEU A 92 0.04 0.18 -9.76
CA LEU A 92 1.08 0.79 -10.60
C LEU A 92 1.14 2.32 -10.47
N GLY A 93 0.11 2.93 -9.93
CA GLY A 93 -0.06 4.38 -9.90
C GLY A 93 -0.58 4.90 -11.25
N ILE A 94 -1.61 5.72 -11.17
CA ILE A 94 -2.33 6.23 -12.36
C ILE A 94 -1.39 6.93 -13.33
N ILE A 95 -0.41 7.68 -12.82
CA ILE A 95 0.54 8.42 -13.65
C ILE A 95 1.50 7.49 -14.37
N THR A 96 2.00 6.45 -13.70
CA THR A 96 2.85 5.44 -14.35
C THR A 96 2.10 4.75 -15.47
N PHE A 97 0.82 4.41 -15.23
CA PHE A 97 -0.01 3.75 -16.22
C PHE A 97 -0.31 4.66 -17.41
N THR A 98 -0.77 5.90 -17.19
CA THR A 98 -1.08 6.85 -18.28
C THR A 98 0.16 7.26 -19.08
N THR A 99 1.29 7.46 -18.39
CA THR A 99 2.58 7.77 -19.05
C THR A 99 3.09 6.56 -19.82
N GLY A 100 2.95 5.35 -19.27
CA GLY A 100 3.31 4.10 -19.95
C GLY A 100 2.47 3.87 -21.20
N PHE A 101 1.18 4.10 -21.14
CA PHE A 101 0.26 4.02 -22.27
C PHE A 101 0.64 5.01 -23.37
N THR A 102 0.97 6.27 -23.00
CA THR A 102 1.45 7.28 -23.95
C THR A 102 2.75 6.87 -24.65
N LEU A 103 3.67 6.25 -23.90
CA LEU A 103 4.92 5.73 -24.46
C LEU A 103 4.71 4.52 -25.39
N PHE A 104 3.76 3.64 -25.05
CA PHE A 104 3.42 2.49 -25.89
C PHE A 104 2.92 2.91 -27.28
N PHE A 105 2.13 3.98 -27.34
CA PHE A 105 1.68 4.56 -28.62
C PHE A 105 2.70 5.49 -29.31
N ARG A 106 3.99 5.42 -28.91
CA ARG A 106 5.10 6.21 -29.48
C ARG A 106 4.89 7.74 -29.47
N LYS A 107 4.05 8.26 -28.61
CA LYS A 107 3.91 9.72 -28.40
C LYS A 107 5.07 10.21 -27.52
N LYS A 108 5.70 11.34 -27.92
CA LYS A 108 6.71 12.00 -27.07
C LYS A 108 6.03 12.51 -25.80
N LEU A 109 6.66 12.27 -24.63
CA LEU A 109 6.20 12.83 -23.37
C LEU A 109 6.32 14.34 -23.39
N GLY A 110 5.28 15.06 -22.97
CA GLY A 110 5.34 16.48 -22.74
C GLY A 110 6.18 16.81 -21.51
N LEU A 111 6.73 18.03 -21.46
CA LEU A 111 7.50 18.51 -20.30
C LEU A 111 6.72 18.40 -18.98
N ARG A 112 5.41 18.54 -19.05
CA ARG A 112 4.50 18.45 -17.90
C ARG A 112 4.37 17.00 -17.40
N ASP A 113 4.21 16.04 -18.31
CA ASP A 113 4.13 14.61 -17.94
C ASP A 113 5.43 14.17 -17.27
N MET A 114 6.55 14.73 -17.75
CA MET A 114 7.87 14.54 -17.14
C MET A 114 7.98 15.14 -15.74
N GLN A 115 7.42 16.33 -15.49
CA GLN A 115 7.42 16.95 -14.15
C GLN A 115 6.57 16.14 -13.15
N ILE A 116 5.38 15.71 -13.57
CA ILE A 116 4.49 14.91 -12.74
C ILE A 116 5.15 13.57 -12.36
N ALA A 117 5.74 12.89 -13.33
CA ALA A 117 6.41 11.62 -13.07
C ALA A 117 7.71 11.77 -12.25
N LYS A 118 8.42 12.91 -12.34
CA LYS A 118 9.58 13.23 -11.50
C LYS A 118 9.21 13.35 -10.01
N GLU A 119 8.06 13.89 -9.70
CA GLU A 119 7.56 14.03 -8.32
C GLU A 119 7.30 12.66 -7.66
N TYR A 120 6.90 11.65 -8.46
CA TYR A 120 6.72 10.27 -8.00
C TYR A 120 8.03 9.48 -7.82
N THR A 121 9.06 9.80 -8.59
CA THR A 121 10.23 8.93 -8.73
C THR A 121 11.55 9.52 -8.24
N SER A 122 11.56 10.78 -7.80
CA SER A 122 12.77 11.48 -7.29
C SER A 122 13.99 11.41 -8.22
N GLY A 123 13.78 11.16 -9.52
CA GLY A 123 14.84 10.90 -10.51
C GLY A 123 15.06 12.03 -11.54
N SER A 124 16.15 11.95 -12.31
CA SER A 124 16.41 12.85 -13.42
C SER A 124 15.51 12.56 -14.64
N VAL A 125 15.06 13.59 -15.34
CA VAL A 125 14.11 13.53 -16.47
C VAL A 125 14.55 12.58 -17.60
N LEU A 126 15.85 12.48 -17.86
CA LEU A 126 16.41 11.62 -18.93
C LEU A 126 16.21 10.11 -18.69
N ASN A 127 16.08 9.68 -17.42
CA ASN A 127 15.90 8.28 -17.06
C ASN A 127 14.43 7.87 -16.85
N LEU A 128 13.51 8.83 -16.89
CA LEU A 128 12.11 8.61 -16.54
C LEU A 128 11.40 7.63 -17.49
N THR A 129 11.57 7.80 -18.80
CA THR A 129 11.00 6.90 -19.80
C THR A 129 11.49 5.46 -19.62
N ARG A 130 12.79 5.32 -19.33
CA ARG A 130 13.40 4.01 -19.05
C ARG A 130 12.82 3.41 -17.77
N LEU A 131 12.68 4.22 -16.71
CA LEU A 131 12.12 3.78 -15.44
C LEU A 131 10.67 3.29 -15.60
N ILE A 132 9.81 4.04 -16.29
CA ILE A 132 8.40 3.66 -16.52
C ILE A 132 8.30 2.36 -17.32
N LYS A 133 9.10 2.20 -18.39
CA LYS A 133 9.15 0.93 -19.13
C LYS A 133 9.58 -0.22 -18.24
N THR A 134 10.60 -0.01 -17.41
CA THR A 134 11.08 -1.03 -16.46
C THR A 134 9.98 -1.39 -15.46
N ILE A 135 9.25 -0.42 -14.91
CA ILE A 135 8.14 -0.67 -13.99
C ILE A 135 7.09 -1.56 -14.63
N ILE A 136 6.63 -1.23 -15.84
CA ILE A 136 5.56 -1.96 -16.51
C ILE A 136 6.01 -3.39 -16.87
N ILE A 137 7.18 -3.53 -17.48
CA ILE A 137 7.71 -4.84 -17.89
C ILE A 137 7.95 -5.72 -16.66
N TRP A 138 8.53 -5.16 -15.58
CA TRP A 138 8.77 -5.86 -14.34
C TRP A 138 7.48 -6.31 -13.67
N SER A 139 6.49 -5.42 -13.56
CA SER A 139 5.20 -5.71 -12.94
C SER A 139 4.46 -6.82 -13.67
N LEU A 140 4.27 -6.66 -14.99
CA LEU A 140 3.60 -7.68 -15.79
C LEU A 140 4.37 -9.01 -15.79
N GLY A 141 5.71 -8.97 -15.80
CA GLY A 141 6.54 -10.16 -15.70
C GLY A 141 6.33 -10.91 -14.38
N CYS A 142 6.35 -10.21 -13.26
CA CYS A 142 6.08 -10.80 -11.94
C CYS A 142 4.65 -11.36 -11.84
N GLU A 143 3.65 -10.63 -12.34
CA GLU A 143 2.25 -11.06 -12.35
C GLU A 143 2.04 -12.32 -13.19
N ILE A 144 2.65 -12.39 -14.38
CA ILE A 144 2.58 -13.58 -15.25
C ILE A 144 3.24 -14.78 -14.58
N ILE A 145 4.45 -14.61 -14.04
CA ILE A 145 5.16 -15.70 -13.35
C ILE A 145 4.35 -16.17 -12.14
N GLY A 146 3.83 -15.25 -11.36
CA GLY A 146 2.97 -15.56 -10.21
C GLY A 146 1.70 -16.30 -10.62
N ALA A 147 1.03 -15.85 -11.67
CA ALA A 147 -0.15 -16.51 -12.21
C ALA A 147 0.15 -17.94 -12.68
N LEU A 148 1.30 -18.18 -13.34
CA LEU A 148 1.73 -19.51 -13.73
C LEU A 148 1.99 -20.42 -12.53
N LEU A 149 2.64 -19.91 -11.47
CA LEU A 149 2.89 -20.68 -10.25
C LEU A 149 1.58 -21.03 -9.53
N PHE A 150 0.64 -20.09 -9.41
CA PHE A 150 -0.69 -20.38 -8.87
C PHE A 150 -1.47 -21.36 -9.74
N ALA A 151 -1.35 -21.27 -11.07
CA ALA A 151 -2.04 -22.15 -11.99
C ALA A 151 -1.63 -23.62 -11.82
N ILE A 152 -0.38 -23.91 -11.44
CA ILE A 152 0.09 -25.27 -11.13
C ILE A 152 -0.78 -25.90 -10.03
N ARG A 153 -1.24 -25.10 -9.07
CA ARG A 153 -2.06 -25.59 -7.95
C ARG A 153 -3.56 -25.50 -8.23
N PHE A 154 -4.02 -24.39 -8.82
CA PHE A 154 -5.44 -24.11 -8.95
C PHE A 154 -6.10 -24.79 -10.16
N ILE A 155 -5.37 -25.03 -11.26
CA ILE A 155 -5.94 -25.74 -12.43
C ILE A 155 -6.30 -27.18 -12.10
N PRO A 156 -5.44 -28.01 -11.48
CA PRO A 156 -5.80 -29.37 -11.10
C PRO A 156 -6.96 -29.43 -10.11
N GLN A 157 -7.08 -28.42 -9.23
CA GLN A 157 -8.10 -28.41 -8.17
C GLN A 157 -9.47 -27.90 -8.66
N PHE A 158 -9.52 -26.91 -9.56
CA PHE A 158 -10.75 -26.20 -9.92
C PHE A 158 -11.10 -26.26 -11.42
N GLY A 159 -10.30 -26.95 -12.20
CA GLY A 159 -10.43 -27.01 -13.65
C GLY A 159 -9.79 -25.82 -14.37
N ILE A 160 -9.62 -25.93 -15.69
CA ILE A 160 -8.81 -25.00 -16.50
C ILE A 160 -9.36 -23.57 -16.43
N SER A 161 -10.63 -23.34 -16.74
CA SER A 161 -11.21 -22.00 -16.84
C SER A 161 -11.19 -21.27 -15.51
N LYS A 162 -11.72 -21.91 -14.45
CA LYS A 162 -11.78 -21.31 -13.11
C LYS A 162 -10.40 -21.19 -12.48
N GLY A 163 -9.53 -22.21 -12.67
CA GLY A 163 -8.16 -22.20 -12.14
C GLY A 163 -7.32 -21.07 -12.73
N ILE A 164 -7.40 -20.81 -14.06
CA ILE A 164 -6.71 -19.69 -14.70
C ILE A 164 -7.23 -18.36 -14.16
N TRP A 165 -8.55 -18.19 -14.05
CA TRP A 165 -9.15 -16.94 -13.54
C TRP A 165 -8.68 -16.61 -12.14
N ILE A 166 -8.72 -17.59 -11.23
CA ILE A 166 -8.25 -17.42 -9.85
C ILE A 166 -6.76 -17.10 -9.81
N SER A 167 -5.95 -17.80 -10.62
CA SER A 167 -4.50 -17.59 -10.65
C SER A 167 -4.13 -16.17 -11.10
N VAL A 168 -4.76 -15.66 -12.15
CA VAL A 168 -4.52 -14.31 -12.66
C VAL A 168 -4.98 -13.26 -11.65
N PHE A 169 -6.19 -13.38 -11.13
CA PHE A 169 -6.73 -12.44 -10.16
C PHE A 169 -5.85 -12.37 -8.90
N THR A 170 -5.49 -13.54 -8.36
CA THR A 170 -4.64 -13.64 -7.16
C THR A 170 -3.23 -13.09 -7.40
N ALA A 171 -2.63 -13.36 -8.56
CA ALA A 171 -1.30 -12.84 -8.88
C ALA A 171 -1.28 -11.31 -8.96
N ILE A 172 -2.26 -10.71 -9.63
CA ILE A 172 -2.41 -9.25 -9.73
C ILE A 172 -2.64 -8.65 -8.33
N SER A 173 -3.57 -9.23 -7.57
CA SER A 173 -3.90 -8.77 -6.22
C SER A 173 -2.68 -8.86 -5.28
N ALA A 174 -1.91 -9.95 -5.35
CA ALA A 174 -0.72 -10.15 -4.52
C ALA A 174 0.42 -9.20 -4.91
N TYR A 175 0.73 -9.07 -6.22
CA TYR A 175 1.80 -8.18 -6.68
C TYR A 175 1.49 -6.71 -6.41
N CYS A 176 0.24 -6.30 -6.65
CA CYS A 176 -0.20 -4.93 -6.33
C CYS A 176 -0.36 -4.67 -4.84
N ASN A 177 -0.21 -5.68 -3.97
CA ASN A 177 -0.45 -5.60 -2.53
C ASN A 177 -1.90 -5.21 -2.19
N ALA A 178 -2.88 -5.77 -2.90
CA ALA A 178 -4.27 -5.35 -2.79
C ALA A 178 -5.10 -6.15 -1.79
N GLY A 179 -4.74 -7.42 -1.53
CA GLY A 179 -5.44 -8.25 -0.55
C GLY A 179 -6.84 -8.71 -0.93
N PHE A 180 -7.29 -8.42 -2.13
CA PHE A 180 -8.53 -8.97 -2.63
C PHE A 180 -8.32 -10.41 -3.08
N ASP A 181 -9.18 -11.30 -2.65
CA ASP A 181 -9.23 -12.68 -3.10
C ASP A 181 -10.62 -13.06 -3.61
N ILE A 182 -10.66 -14.11 -4.39
CA ILE A 182 -11.90 -14.71 -4.89
C ILE A 182 -12.02 -16.17 -4.46
N MET A 183 -11.48 -16.51 -3.28
CA MET A 183 -11.54 -17.85 -2.69
C MET A 183 -12.85 -18.14 -1.96
N GLY A 184 -13.74 -17.16 -1.87
CA GLY A 184 -15.02 -17.27 -1.18
C GLY A 184 -15.94 -18.39 -1.67
N PHE A 185 -15.63 -19.03 -2.80
CA PHE A 185 -16.35 -20.24 -3.25
C PHE A 185 -15.97 -21.50 -2.45
N ILE A 186 -14.83 -21.52 -1.76
CA ILE A 186 -14.47 -22.58 -0.83
C ILE A 186 -15.21 -22.30 0.49
N LYS A 187 -14.95 -21.14 1.06
CA LYS A 187 -15.60 -20.64 2.26
C LYS A 187 -15.58 -19.10 2.23
N PRO A 188 -16.76 -18.45 2.32
CA PRO A 188 -16.81 -16.99 2.31
C PRO A 188 -15.92 -16.37 3.38
N GLY A 189 -15.09 -15.41 2.99
CA GLY A 189 -14.19 -14.68 3.88
C GLY A 189 -13.01 -15.48 4.45
N SER A 190 -12.63 -16.62 3.84
CA SER A 190 -11.53 -17.46 4.33
C SER A 190 -10.14 -17.03 3.84
N SER A 191 -10.07 -16.19 2.81
CA SER A 191 -8.78 -15.83 2.16
C SER A 191 -7.94 -17.09 1.88
N PHE A 192 -6.72 -17.18 2.41
CA PHE A 192 -5.81 -18.33 2.22
C PHE A 192 -5.76 -19.30 3.40
N ILE A 193 -6.77 -19.33 4.28
CA ILE A 193 -6.79 -20.25 5.43
C ILE A 193 -6.68 -21.71 4.96
N GLU A 194 -7.40 -22.10 3.91
CA GLU A 194 -7.35 -23.46 3.36
C GLU A 194 -6.00 -23.82 2.70
N TYR A 195 -5.15 -22.81 2.44
CA TYR A 195 -3.80 -22.95 1.88
C TYR A 195 -2.70 -22.58 2.87
N ALA A 196 -3.02 -22.52 4.17
CA ALA A 196 -2.05 -22.16 5.20
C ALA A 196 -0.82 -23.08 5.22
N THR A 197 -1.03 -24.37 4.96
CA THR A 197 0.01 -25.40 4.92
C THR A 197 0.59 -25.65 3.52
N ASP A 198 0.03 -25.01 2.48
CA ASP A 198 0.52 -25.17 1.10
C ASP A 198 1.62 -24.14 0.80
N PRO A 199 2.91 -24.56 0.78
CA PRO A 199 4.03 -23.65 0.59
C PRO A 199 4.07 -23.05 -0.82
N LEU A 200 3.51 -23.73 -1.85
CA LEU A 200 3.50 -23.20 -3.20
C LEU A 200 2.61 -21.95 -3.28
N VAL A 201 1.41 -21.98 -2.69
CA VAL A 201 0.48 -20.84 -2.70
C VAL A 201 0.99 -19.72 -1.79
N SER A 202 1.34 -20.05 -0.53
CA SER A 202 1.73 -19.06 0.46
C SER A 202 3.06 -18.36 0.13
N LEU A 203 4.08 -19.10 -0.31
CA LEU A 203 5.36 -18.50 -0.71
C LEU A 203 5.25 -17.71 -2.00
N THR A 204 4.48 -18.20 -3.00
CA THR A 204 4.26 -17.43 -4.24
C THR A 204 3.60 -16.09 -3.92
N ALA A 205 2.55 -16.07 -3.11
CA ALA A 205 1.91 -14.83 -2.69
C ALA A 205 2.89 -13.93 -1.90
N SER A 206 3.62 -14.49 -0.93
CA SER A 206 4.63 -13.75 -0.16
C SER A 206 5.69 -13.09 -1.04
N PHE A 207 6.24 -13.82 -2.01
CA PHE A 207 7.24 -13.27 -2.93
C PHE A 207 6.66 -12.17 -3.82
N LEU A 208 5.46 -12.33 -4.35
CA LEU A 208 4.80 -11.28 -5.13
C LEU A 208 4.58 -10.01 -4.30
N VAL A 209 4.10 -10.15 -3.06
CA VAL A 209 3.91 -9.06 -2.11
C VAL A 209 5.23 -8.34 -1.81
N ILE A 210 6.31 -9.08 -1.56
CA ILE A 210 7.64 -8.50 -1.31
C ILE A 210 8.14 -7.76 -2.56
N LEU A 211 8.03 -8.34 -3.75
CA LEU A 211 8.46 -7.72 -5.00
C LEU A 211 7.68 -6.45 -5.34
N GLY A 212 6.37 -6.42 -5.10
CA GLY A 212 5.55 -5.22 -5.23
C GLY A 212 5.87 -4.15 -4.18
N GLY A 213 6.12 -4.59 -2.93
CA GLY A 213 6.35 -3.72 -1.77
C GLY A 213 7.77 -3.14 -1.66
N ILE A 214 8.78 -3.69 -2.38
CA ILE A 214 10.17 -3.25 -2.25
C ILE A 214 10.45 -1.88 -2.91
N GLY A 215 9.63 -1.49 -3.87
CA GLY A 215 9.72 -0.21 -4.57
C GLY A 215 10.46 -0.26 -5.92
N PHE A 216 9.88 0.43 -6.89
CA PHE A 216 10.39 0.42 -8.28
C PHE A 216 11.78 1.05 -8.45
N VAL A 217 12.14 2.00 -7.57
CA VAL A 217 13.48 2.62 -7.54
C VAL A 217 14.53 1.56 -7.18
N VAL A 218 14.24 0.70 -6.22
CA VAL A 218 15.15 -0.39 -5.80
C VAL A 218 15.30 -1.42 -6.90
N VAL A 219 14.20 -1.81 -7.54
CA VAL A 219 14.21 -2.74 -8.70
C VAL A 219 15.08 -2.19 -9.83
N SER A 220 14.91 -0.90 -10.17
CA SER A 220 15.71 -0.23 -11.21
C SER A 220 17.21 -0.17 -10.84
N ASP A 221 17.54 0.03 -9.58
CA ASP A 221 18.92 0.07 -9.08
C ASP A 221 19.56 -1.33 -9.14
N ILE A 222 18.85 -2.36 -8.69
CA ILE A 222 19.29 -3.76 -8.81
C ILE A 222 19.52 -4.13 -10.29
N TYR A 223 18.57 -3.81 -11.16
CA TYR A 223 18.69 -4.06 -12.60
C TYR A 223 19.94 -3.38 -13.18
N SER A 224 20.16 -2.11 -12.82
CA SER A 224 21.34 -1.35 -13.26
C SER A 224 22.66 -1.96 -12.75
N CYS A 225 22.67 -2.46 -11.52
CA CYS A 225 23.86 -3.15 -10.96
C CYS A 225 24.14 -4.46 -11.69
N ILE A 226 23.10 -5.26 -11.97
CA ILE A 226 23.25 -6.53 -12.70
C ILE A 226 23.76 -6.24 -14.12
N THR A 227 23.16 -5.29 -14.85
CA THR A 227 23.56 -4.95 -16.21
C THR A 227 25.02 -4.49 -16.28
N ARG A 228 25.45 -3.58 -15.37
CA ARG A 228 26.85 -3.13 -15.30
C ARG A 228 27.83 -4.26 -15.00
N LYS A 229 27.43 -5.23 -14.18
CA LYS A 229 28.27 -6.39 -13.88
C LYS A 229 28.38 -7.35 -15.08
N ILE A 230 27.32 -7.49 -15.87
CA ILE A 230 27.34 -8.31 -17.10
C ILE A 230 28.20 -7.63 -18.17
N GLU A 231 28.04 -6.32 -18.38
CA GLU A 231 28.81 -5.54 -19.36
C GLU A 231 30.30 -5.48 -19.01
N ASN A 232 30.63 -5.42 -17.72
CA ASN A 232 32.01 -5.38 -17.26
C ASN A 232 32.20 -6.23 -15.98
N PRO A 233 32.53 -7.54 -16.12
CA PRO A 233 32.65 -8.49 -15.01
C PRO A 233 33.66 -8.09 -13.92
N LYS A 234 34.64 -7.23 -14.25
CA LYS A 234 35.65 -6.75 -13.29
C LYS A 234 35.13 -5.63 -12.37
N THR A 235 33.98 -5.03 -12.69
CA THR A 235 33.37 -4.01 -11.84
C THR A 235 32.59 -4.65 -10.70
N HIS A 236 32.62 -4.02 -9.53
CA HIS A 236 31.79 -4.36 -8.37
C HIS A 236 30.78 -3.23 -8.12
N PRO A 237 29.70 -3.16 -8.93
CA PRO A 237 28.72 -2.11 -8.75
C PRO A 237 28.04 -2.24 -7.37
N LYS A 238 27.97 -1.13 -6.64
CA LYS A 238 27.31 -1.05 -5.33
C LYS A 238 25.90 -0.52 -5.49
N LEU A 239 24.98 -1.04 -4.68
CA LEU A 239 23.66 -0.49 -4.56
C LEU A 239 23.70 0.93 -3.95
N ASN A 240 22.78 1.77 -4.38
CA ASN A 240 22.58 3.08 -3.77
C ASN A 240 22.21 2.95 -2.30
N LEU A 241 22.53 3.97 -1.49
CA LEU A 241 22.21 3.99 -0.06
C LEU A 241 20.71 3.73 0.20
N HIS A 242 19.83 4.33 -0.62
CA HIS A 242 18.39 4.13 -0.54
C HIS A 242 18.01 2.65 -0.69
N SER A 243 18.50 1.99 -1.74
CA SER A 243 18.21 0.58 -2.02
C SER A 243 18.75 -0.33 -0.92
N PHE A 244 19.94 -0.05 -0.41
CA PHE A 244 20.52 -0.80 0.69
C PHE A 244 19.67 -0.70 1.97
N ILE A 245 19.25 0.51 2.35
CA ILE A 245 18.38 0.75 3.52
C ILE A 245 17.06 -0.02 3.37
N VAL A 246 16.42 0.09 2.19
CA VAL A 246 15.13 -0.55 1.94
C VAL A 246 15.22 -2.07 2.05
N ILE A 247 16.21 -2.69 1.41
CA ILE A 247 16.39 -4.15 1.44
C ILE A 247 16.68 -4.64 2.86
N THR A 248 17.64 -3.99 3.54
CA THR A 248 18.02 -4.38 4.91
C THR A 248 16.84 -4.23 5.86
N MET A 249 16.12 -3.11 5.81
CA MET A 249 14.99 -2.89 6.70
C MET A 249 13.81 -3.82 6.40
N SER A 250 13.55 -4.10 5.12
CA SER A 250 12.53 -5.05 4.72
C SER A 250 12.83 -6.46 5.26
N PHE A 251 14.06 -6.93 5.11
CA PHE A 251 14.48 -8.22 5.65
C PHE A 251 14.38 -8.26 7.19
N THR A 252 14.83 -7.19 7.86
CA THR A 252 14.79 -7.10 9.33
C THR A 252 13.34 -7.16 9.85
N LEU A 253 12.42 -6.40 9.25
CA LEU A 253 11.01 -6.40 9.65
C LEU A 253 10.34 -7.74 9.39
N LEU A 254 10.61 -8.38 8.23
CA LEU A 254 10.10 -9.71 7.91
C LEU A 254 10.60 -10.76 8.92
N PHE A 255 11.89 -10.75 9.23
CA PHE A 255 12.49 -11.69 10.18
C PHE A 255 11.91 -11.51 11.59
N ILE A 256 11.91 -10.27 12.10
CA ILE A 256 11.38 -9.98 13.44
C ILE A 256 9.88 -10.33 13.51
N GLY A 257 9.10 -9.93 12.49
CA GLY A 257 7.67 -10.24 12.43
C GLY A 257 7.39 -11.74 12.41
N THR A 258 8.15 -12.51 11.63
CA THR A 258 8.03 -13.98 11.57
C THR A 258 8.32 -14.63 12.92
N VAL A 259 9.44 -14.26 13.54
CA VAL A 259 9.86 -14.86 14.83
C VAL A 259 8.88 -14.51 15.94
N LEU A 260 8.48 -13.23 16.04
CA LEU A 260 7.54 -12.80 17.08
C LEU A 260 6.14 -13.36 16.88
N PHE A 261 5.65 -13.43 15.63
CA PHE A 261 4.34 -14.04 15.33
C PHE A 261 4.36 -15.53 15.75
N MET A 262 5.38 -16.27 15.34
CA MET A 262 5.53 -17.67 15.70
C MET A 262 5.59 -17.87 17.22
N PHE A 263 6.32 -17.01 17.92
CA PHE A 263 6.44 -17.10 19.38
C PHE A 263 5.12 -16.79 20.10
N PHE A 264 4.38 -15.75 19.66
CA PHE A 264 3.14 -15.37 20.31
C PHE A 264 1.99 -16.35 20.04
N GLU A 265 1.91 -16.90 18.83
CA GLU A 265 0.80 -17.74 18.40
C GLU A 265 1.06 -19.26 18.52
N TYR A 266 2.24 -19.66 18.98
CA TYR A 266 2.65 -21.07 19.09
C TYR A 266 1.60 -21.99 19.74
N VAL A 267 0.95 -21.53 20.81
CA VAL A 267 -0.04 -22.33 21.60
C VAL A 267 -1.48 -22.06 21.15
N ARG A 268 -1.74 -21.13 20.21
CA ARG A 268 -3.10 -20.73 19.84
C ARG A 268 -3.41 -21.04 18.37
N THR A 269 -3.16 -20.10 17.49
CA THR A 269 -3.50 -20.26 16.06
C THR A 269 -2.55 -21.20 15.32
N LEU A 270 -1.36 -21.44 15.85
CA LEU A 270 -0.36 -22.35 15.29
C LEU A 270 -0.36 -23.73 15.96
N SER A 271 -1.22 -23.95 16.95
CA SER A 271 -1.31 -25.24 17.63
C SER A 271 -1.76 -26.34 16.66
N GLY A 272 -0.98 -27.45 16.64
CA GLY A 272 -1.27 -28.59 15.77
C GLY A 272 -0.55 -28.61 14.43
N PHE A 273 0.18 -27.53 14.06
CA PHE A 273 1.00 -27.51 12.87
C PHE A 273 2.44 -27.96 13.15
N ASN A 274 3.09 -28.55 12.14
CA ASN A 274 4.51 -28.88 12.18
C ASN A 274 5.39 -27.63 12.17
N PHE A 275 6.63 -27.74 12.62
CA PHE A 275 7.56 -26.59 12.68
C PHE A 275 7.71 -25.84 11.33
N PHE A 276 7.82 -26.57 10.21
CA PHE A 276 7.92 -25.96 8.88
C PHE A 276 6.62 -25.27 8.45
N GLU A 277 5.47 -25.82 8.80
CA GLU A 277 4.16 -25.20 8.57
C GLU A 277 4.01 -23.94 9.41
N MET A 278 4.37 -23.99 10.71
CA MET A 278 4.39 -22.81 11.59
C MET A 278 5.30 -21.71 11.06
N LEU A 279 6.47 -22.05 10.55
CA LEU A 279 7.40 -21.10 9.96
C LEU A 279 6.82 -20.48 8.69
N ASN A 280 6.20 -21.28 7.81
CA ASN A 280 5.56 -20.82 6.59
C ASN A 280 4.39 -19.86 6.88
N ILE A 281 3.49 -20.23 7.80
CA ILE A 281 2.35 -19.40 8.22
C ILE A 281 2.85 -18.09 8.84
N SER A 282 3.83 -18.15 9.74
CA SER A 282 4.37 -16.97 10.40
C SER A 282 5.09 -16.03 9.44
N PHE A 283 5.84 -16.58 8.48
CA PHE A 283 6.48 -15.80 7.41
C PHE A 283 5.43 -15.11 6.52
N PHE A 284 4.37 -15.85 6.15
CA PHE A 284 3.26 -15.29 5.39
C PHE A 284 2.58 -14.15 6.14
N GLN A 285 2.20 -14.34 7.41
CA GLN A 285 1.55 -13.31 8.23
C GLN A 285 2.43 -12.07 8.43
N SER A 286 3.73 -12.26 8.64
CA SER A 286 4.69 -11.15 8.70
C SER A 286 4.78 -10.39 7.37
N THR A 287 4.72 -11.10 6.24
CA THR A 287 4.78 -10.51 4.90
C THR A 287 3.51 -9.71 4.60
N VAL A 288 2.34 -10.27 4.85
CA VAL A 288 1.06 -9.64 4.52
C VAL A 288 0.73 -8.45 5.43
N ALA A 289 1.23 -8.43 6.67
CA ALA A 289 1.15 -7.26 7.53
C ALA A 289 1.83 -6.01 6.91
N ARG A 290 2.71 -6.21 5.92
CA ARG A 290 3.35 -5.13 5.16
C ARG A 290 2.60 -4.78 3.88
N THR A 291 1.31 -4.48 4.02
CA THR A 291 0.41 -3.95 2.98
C THR A 291 -0.08 -4.96 1.94
N ALA A 292 -0.53 -6.16 2.34
CA ALA A 292 -1.00 -7.15 1.37
C ALA A 292 -2.41 -7.72 1.61
N GLY A 293 -2.93 -7.69 2.82
CA GLY A 293 -4.33 -7.97 3.15
C GLY A 293 -4.81 -9.42 3.14
N PHE A 294 -4.03 -10.37 2.62
CA PHE A 294 -4.36 -11.80 2.70
C PHE A 294 -4.09 -12.34 4.11
N PHE A 295 -4.70 -13.46 4.46
CA PHE A 295 -4.43 -14.12 5.74
C PHE A 295 -4.57 -15.64 5.62
N THR A 296 -3.74 -16.35 6.38
CA THR A 296 -3.73 -17.82 6.49
C THR A 296 -4.25 -18.31 7.84
N VAL A 297 -4.50 -17.40 8.76
CA VAL A 297 -5.10 -17.67 10.07
C VAL A 297 -6.20 -16.64 10.35
N PRO A 298 -7.26 -16.99 11.07
CA PRO A 298 -8.34 -16.06 11.38
C PRO A 298 -7.85 -14.98 12.37
N ILE A 299 -7.62 -13.75 11.90
CA ILE A 299 -7.02 -12.63 12.65
C ILE A 299 -7.86 -12.29 13.90
N GLY A 300 -9.18 -12.41 13.82
CA GLY A 300 -10.07 -12.18 14.97
C GLY A 300 -9.72 -13.06 16.18
N GLN A 301 -9.16 -14.27 15.93
CA GLN A 301 -8.78 -15.23 16.96
C GLN A 301 -7.35 -15.06 17.47
N GLU A 302 -6.53 -14.18 16.89
CA GLU A 302 -5.18 -13.92 17.36
C GLU A 302 -5.16 -13.33 18.78
N LYS A 303 -4.05 -13.54 19.50
CA LYS A 303 -3.84 -12.92 20.81
C LYS A 303 -3.76 -11.42 20.69
N THR A 304 -4.14 -10.72 21.75
CA THR A 304 -4.05 -9.24 21.86
C THR A 304 -2.64 -8.74 21.52
N LEU A 305 -1.61 -9.44 22.00
CA LEU A 305 -0.21 -9.10 21.76
C LEU A 305 0.18 -9.25 20.27
N THR A 306 -0.34 -10.28 19.62
CA THR A 306 -0.13 -10.48 18.16
C THR A 306 -0.81 -9.40 17.35
N LYS A 307 -2.06 -9.02 17.70
CA LYS A 307 -2.76 -7.88 17.07
C LYS A 307 -1.98 -6.58 17.23
N LEU A 308 -1.38 -6.31 18.40
CA LEU A 308 -0.52 -5.14 18.62
C LEU A 308 0.75 -5.18 17.77
N LEU A 309 1.42 -6.33 17.68
CA LEU A 309 2.57 -6.52 16.80
C LEU A 309 2.18 -6.23 15.34
N THR A 310 1.06 -6.79 14.88
CA THR A 310 0.56 -6.58 13.52
C THR A 310 0.23 -5.11 13.26
N ILE A 311 -0.38 -4.38 14.21
CA ILE A 311 -0.62 -2.93 14.13
C ILE A 311 0.70 -2.18 13.90
N ILE A 312 1.76 -2.50 14.66
CA ILE A 312 3.07 -1.86 14.51
C ILE A 312 3.67 -2.15 13.12
N LEU A 313 3.61 -3.41 12.67
CA LEU A 313 4.12 -3.80 11.35
C LEU A 313 3.34 -3.14 10.22
N MET A 314 2.01 -3.03 10.34
CA MET A 314 1.15 -2.34 9.38
C MET A 314 1.46 -0.85 9.31
N PHE A 315 1.65 -0.20 10.47
CA PHE A 315 1.97 1.23 10.52
C PHE A 315 3.31 1.55 9.83
N ILE A 316 4.31 0.64 9.95
CA ILE A 316 5.55 0.66 9.16
C ILE A 316 5.27 -0.02 7.83
N GLY A 317 4.58 0.66 6.95
CA GLY A 317 4.12 0.13 5.66
C GLY A 317 5.24 -0.27 4.69
N ALA A 318 4.91 -0.23 3.40
CA ALA A 318 5.84 -0.61 2.34
C ALA A 318 6.92 0.46 2.08
N SER A 319 7.84 0.15 1.17
CA SER A 319 8.94 1.04 0.81
C SER A 319 8.49 2.23 -0.05
N SER A 320 9.30 3.26 -0.15
CA SER A 320 9.03 4.40 -1.03
C SER A 320 8.96 3.97 -2.49
N ALA A 321 8.06 4.58 -3.26
CA ALA A 321 7.81 4.26 -4.67
C ALA A 321 7.46 2.78 -4.91
N SER A 322 6.64 2.19 -4.04
CA SER A 322 6.10 0.83 -4.14
C SER A 322 4.58 0.84 -4.32
N THR A 323 4.01 -0.34 -4.47
CA THR A 323 2.55 -0.55 -4.57
C THR A 323 1.82 -0.33 -3.24
N GLY A 324 2.49 -0.47 -2.08
CA GLY A 324 1.88 -0.33 -0.75
C GLY A 324 1.84 1.09 -0.19
N GLY A 325 0.99 1.32 0.81
CA GLY A 325 0.79 2.59 1.51
C GLY A 325 1.54 2.70 2.85
N GLY A 326 0.97 3.42 3.81
CA GLY A 326 1.50 3.61 5.16
C GLY A 326 2.75 4.48 5.25
N ILE A 327 3.34 4.54 6.46
CA ILE A 327 4.62 5.21 6.68
C ILE A 327 5.71 4.39 6.02
N LYS A 328 6.53 5.04 5.19
CA LYS A 328 7.54 4.34 4.41
C LYS A 328 8.68 3.82 5.29
N THR A 329 9.21 2.64 4.94
CA THR A 329 10.36 2.05 5.65
C THR A 329 11.54 3.00 5.78
N THR A 330 11.81 3.80 4.74
CA THR A 330 12.85 4.84 4.77
C THR A 330 12.56 5.95 5.77
N THR A 331 11.30 6.39 5.90
CA THR A 331 10.87 7.37 6.90
C THR A 331 11.14 6.84 8.31
N PHE A 332 10.78 5.59 8.56
CA PHE A 332 11.03 4.94 9.85
C PHE A 332 12.53 4.84 10.17
N VAL A 333 13.37 4.46 9.20
CA VAL A 333 14.83 4.41 9.38
C VAL A 333 15.40 5.80 9.68
N VAL A 334 14.94 6.85 8.99
CA VAL A 334 15.38 8.23 9.28
C VAL A 334 15.05 8.62 10.72
N ILE A 335 13.85 8.29 11.22
CA ILE A 335 13.47 8.57 12.61
C ILE A 335 14.36 7.83 13.59
N LEU A 336 14.57 6.52 13.41
CA LEU A 336 15.44 5.73 14.28
C LEU A 336 16.89 6.24 14.27
N ALA A 337 17.41 6.60 13.09
CA ALA A 337 18.75 7.17 12.96
C ALA A 337 18.87 8.53 13.66
N THR A 338 17.83 9.36 13.59
CA THR A 338 17.80 10.66 14.28
C THR A 338 17.78 10.46 15.78
N LEU A 339 16.91 9.58 16.29
CA LEU A 339 16.88 9.25 17.72
C LEU A 339 18.25 8.77 18.22
N ARG A 340 18.89 7.87 17.44
CA ARG A 340 20.26 7.40 17.77
C ARG A 340 21.28 8.54 17.76
N SER A 341 21.19 9.46 16.79
CA SER A 341 22.13 10.59 16.69
C SER A 341 21.96 11.56 17.87
N VAL A 342 20.72 11.88 18.25
CA VAL A 342 20.39 12.72 19.41
C VAL A 342 20.90 12.10 20.71
N VAL A 343 20.64 10.80 20.94
CA VAL A 343 21.12 10.07 22.14
C VAL A 343 22.64 10.05 22.22
N LYS A 344 23.33 10.08 21.07
CA LYS A 344 24.80 10.15 21.00
C LYS A 344 25.38 11.56 21.03
N GLY A 345 24.55 12.60 21.11
CA GLY A 345 24.95 13.99 21.11
C GLY A 345 25.49 14.51 19.77
N TYR A 346 25.10 13.88 18.65
CA TYR A 346 25.47 14.35 17.32
C TYR A 346 24.50 15.44 16.84
N ASP A 347 25.05 16.52 16.25
CA ASP A 347 24.26 17.62 15.67
C ASP A 347 23.50 17.23 14.39
N ASP A 348 23.99 16.23 13.70
CA ASP A 348 23.44 15.79 12.42
C ASP A 348 23.01 14.31 12.46
N THR A 349 21.93 14.00 11.75
CA THR A 349 21.50 12.61 11.54
C THR A 349 22.42 11.93 10.55
N VAL A 350 23.04 10.81 10.96
CA VAL A 350 23.96 10.04 10.13
C VAL A 350 23.44 8.61 9.92
N ILE A 351 23.36 8.17 8.66
CA ILE A 351 23.02 6.80 8.24
C ILE A 351 24.20 6.24 7.43
N LEU A 352 24.82 5.17 7.89
CA LEU A 352 25.94 4.50 7.18
C LEU A 352 27.02 5.48 6.66
N ARG A 353 27.47 6.39 7.51
CA ARG A 353 28.48 7.45 7.21
C ARG A 353 28.01 8.54 6.24
N HIS A 354 26.72 8.60 5.91
CA HIS A 354 26.13 9.67 5.11
C HIS A 354 25.28 10.57 6.00
N LYS A 355 25.49 11.88 5.88
CA LYS A 355 24.65 12.89 6.53
C LYS A 355 23.29 12.97 5.83
N VAL A 356 22.21 12.93 6.61
CA VAL A 356 20.84 13.14 6.13
C VAL A 356 20.51 14.63 6.22
N GLU A 357 19.92 15.18 5.16
CA GLU A 357 19.49 16.58 5.14
C GLU A 357 18.45 16.86 6.24
N LYS A 358 18.60 17.98 6.95
CA LYS A 358 17.65 18.39 8.00
C LYS A 358 16.20 18.51 7.49
N SER A 359 16.03 18.95 6.24
CA SER A 359 14.72 19.02 5.57
C SER A 359 14.04 17.64 5.48
N THR A 360 14.80 16.59 5.20
CA THR A 360 14.33 15.19 5.14
C THR A 360 13.94 14.68 6.54
N VAL A 361 14.72 15.03 7.56
CA VAL A 361 14.42 14.69 8.96
C VAL A 361 13.12 15.34 9.39
N TYR A 362 12.94 16.64 9.16
CA TYR A 362 11.69 17.35 9.51
C TYR A 362 10.48 16.77 8.78
N LYS A 363 10.61 16.45 7.48
CA LYS A 363 9.54 15.79 6.72
C LYS A 363 9.18 14.44 7.31
N ALA A 364 10.18 13.62 7.71
CA ALA A 364 9.94 12.30 8.30
C ALA A 364 9.15 12.39 9.60
N PHE A 365 9.57 13.28 10.52
CA PHE A 365 8.84 13.50 11.78
C PHE A 365 7.44 14.07 11.55
N SER A 366 7.30 15.08 10.68
CA SER A 366 5.98 15.67 10.37
C SER A 366 5.00 14.66 9.79
N LEU A 367 5.46 13.79 8.86
CA LEU A 367 4.65 12.72 8.29
C LEU A 367 4.18 11.73 9.35
N THR A 368 5.09 11.31 10.24
CA THR A 368 4.77 10.30 11.26
C THR A 368 3.82 10.86 12.32
N MET A 369 4.07 12.08 12.79
CA MET A 369 3.16 12.74 13.75
C MET A 369 1.78 12.95 13.16
N LEU A 370 1.70 13.45 11.92
CA LEU A 370 0.42 13.64 11.23
C LEU A 370 -0.34 12.33 11.07
N ALA A 371 0.35 11.24 10.67
CA ALA A 371 -0.25 9.92 10.55
C ALA A 371 -0.78 9.41 11.91
N PHE A 372 0.01 9.55 12.97
CA PHE A 372 -0.38 9.15 14.31
C PHE A 372 -1.63 9.90 14.80
N PHE A 373 -1.66 11.22 14.63
CA PHE A 373 -2.84 12.02 15.01
C PHE A 373 -4.07 11.66 14.18
N LEU A 374 -3.94 11.47 12.85
CA LEU A 374 -5.06 11.09 11.99
C LEU A 374 -5.63 9.72 12.41
N VAL A 375 -4.78 8.72 12.62
CA VAL A 375 -5.21 7.40 13.10
C VAL A 375 -5.91 7.51 14.45
N SER A 376 -5.33 8.25 15.41
CA SER A 376 -5.90 8.39 16.74
C SER A 376 -7.26 9.10 16.73
N ILE A 377 -7.40 10.17 15.95
CA ILE A 377 -8.67 10.92 15.83
C ILE A 377 -9.74 10.03 15.19
N VAL A 378 -9.42 9.36 14.08
CA VAL A 378 -10.40 8.52 13.39
C VAL A 378 -10.79 7.31 14.23
N THR A 379 -9.83 6.68 14.93
CA THR A 379 -10.13 5.61 15.90
C THR A 379 -11.10 6.09 16.98
N ALA A 380 -10.89 7.29 17.55
CA ALA A 380 -11.79 7.84 18.54
C ALA A 380 -13.20 8.11 17.99
N ILE A 381 -13.31 8.67 16.78
CA ILE A 381 -14.60 8.90 16.12
C ILE A 381 -15.35 7.58 15.89
N ILE A 382 -14.67 6.55 15.36
CA ILE A 382 -15.28 5.24 15.12
C ILE A 382 -15.66 4.58 16.45
N ALA A 383 -14.83 4.68 17.48
CA ALA A 383 -15.14 4.13 18.81
C ALA A 383 -16.42 4.72 19.40
N VAL A 384 -16.64 6.02 19.23
CA VAL A 384 -17.90 6.69 19.64
C VAL A 384 -19.07 6.22 18.75
N ALA A 385 -18.87 6.15 17.43
CA ALA A 385 -19.92 5.75 16.48
C ALA A 385 -20.39 4.29 16.68
N GLU A 386 -19.49 3.40 17.10
CA GLU A 386 -19.75 1.97 17.31
C GLU A 386 -19.92 1.60 18.80
N ALA A 387 -20.07 2.58 19.69
CA ALA A 387 -20.16 2.36 21.13
C ALA A 387 -21.31 1.41 21.57
N SER A 388 -22.36 1.31 20.74
CA SER A 388 -23.49 0.39 20.99
C SER A 388 -23.18 -1.08 20.63
N LYS A 389 -22.06 -1.33 19.94
CA LYS A 389 -21.66 -2.67 19.50
C LYS A 389 -20.53 -3.19 20.37
N ASN A 390 -20.48 -4.50 20.60
CA ASN A 390 -19.39 -5.16 21.34
C ASN A 390 -18.09 -5.25 20.53
N ILE A 391 -17.58 -4.10 20.06
CA ILE A 391 -16.34 -4.01 19.30
C ILE A 391 -15.27 -3.39 20.22
N THR A 392 -14.11 -4.03 20.33
CA THR A 392 -13.04 -3.51 21.18
C THR A 392 -12.32 -2.34 20.50
N VAL A 393 -11.82 -1.40 21.31
CA VAL A 393 -11.00 -0.28 20.80
C VAL A 393 -9.77 -0.79 20.05
N LEU A 394 -9.21 -1.94 20.46
CA LEU A 394 -8.10 -2.56 19.75
C LEU A 394 -8.46 -2.98 18.33
N ASP A 395 -9.64 -3.59 18.14
CA ASP A 395 -10.10 -4.01 16.80
C ASP A 395 -10.38 -2.79 15.92
N ILE A 396 -10.94 -1.70 16.49
CA ILE A 396 -11.13 -0.43 15.78
C ILE A 396 -9.77 0.18 15.38
N THR A 397 -8.79 0.17 16.29
CA THR A 397 -7.43 0.67 16.01
C THR A 397 -6.77 -0.17 14.90
N PHE A 398 -6.93 -1.50 14.97
CA PHE A 398 -6.43 -2.43 13.96
C PHE A 398 -6.98 -2.08 12.58
N GLU A 399 -8.30 -1.90 12.46
CA GLU A 399 -9.00 -1.55 11.22
C GLU A 399 -8.57 -0.18 10.70
N THR A 400 -8.47 0.83 11.57
CA THR A 400 -8.09 2.19 11.20
C THR A 400 -6.64 2.25 10.71
N VAL A 401 -5.72 1.54 11.39
CA VAL A 401 -4.31 1.44 10.95
C VAL A 401 -4.22 0.65 9.65
N SER A 402 -4.95 -0.46 9.50
CA SER A 402 -5.03 -1.24 8.28
C SER A 402 -5.51 -0.38 7.11
N ALA A 403 -6.55 0.42 7.31
CA ALA A 403 -7.05 1.35 6.29
C ALA A 403 -6.02 2.43 5.93
N PHE A 404 -5.41 3.09 6.93
CA PHE A 404 -4.41 4.13 6.71
C PHE A 404 -3.15 3.59 6.02
N ALA A 405 -2.67 2.44 6.46
CA ALA A 405 -1.49 1.82 5.87
C ALA A 405 -1.81 1.07 4.56
N THR A 406 -3.10 1.06 4.15
CA THR A 406 -3.58 0.31 2.97
C THR A 406 -3.13 -1.15 2.99
N VAL A 407 -3.39 -1.84 4.11
CA VAL A 407 -2.97 -3.23 4.33
C VAL A 407 -4.06 -4.23 3.96
N GLY A 408 -5.30 -3.98 4.40
CA GLY A 408 -6.44 -4.84 4.12
C GLY A 408 -6.71 -5.96 5.12
N LEU A 409 -5.85 -6.14 6.11
CA LEU A 409 -6.12 -7.07 7.21
C LEU A 409 -7.26 -6.53 8.07
N THR A 410 -8.15 -7.42 8.47
CA THR A 410 -9.30 -7.09 9.33
C THR A 410 -9.48 -8.12 10.44
N THR A 411 -9.93 -7.68 11.59
CA THR A 411 -10.39 -8.59 12.67
C THR A 411 -11.79 -9.14 12.41
N GLY A 412 -12.39 -8.81 11.26
CA GLY A 412 -13.73 -9.24 10.84
C GLY A 412 -14.83 -8.20 11.10
N ILE A 413 -14.48 -7.00 11.59
CA ILE A 413 -15.46 -5.97 11.93
C ILE A 413 -15.93 -5.11 10.74
N THR A 414 -15.22 -5.13 9.60
CA THR A 414 -15.49 -4.25 8.44
C THR A 414 -16.94 -4.31 7.97
N SER A 415 -17.51 -5.53 7.88
CA SER A 415 -18.91 -5.72 7.45
C SER A 415 -19.93 -5.18 8.45
N ALA A 416 -19.59 -5.17 9.73
CA ALA A 416 -20.44 -4.73 10.83
C ALA A 416 -20.39 -3.21 11.08
N LEU A 417 -19.46 -2.49 10.44
CA LEU A 417 -19.30 -1.04 10.63
C LEU A 417 -20.52 -0.24 10.15
N SER A 418 -20.87 0.81 10.86
CA SER A 418 -21.89 1.78 10.46
C SER A 418 -21.47 2.56 9.21
N THR A 419 -22.43 3.17 8.53
CA THR A 419 -22.18 4.01 7.35
C THR A 419 -21.17 5.12 7.64
N LEU A 420 -21.28 5.77 8.81
CA LEU A 420 -20.34 6.80 9.24
C LEU A 420 -18.92 6.25 9.36
N SER A 421 -18.74 5.13 10.05
CA SER A 421 -17.45 4.46 10.22
C SER A 421 -16.84 4.05 8.88
N LYS A 422 -17.65 3.52 7.95
CA LYS A 422 -17.21 3.17 6.59
C LYS A 422 -16.67 4.40 5.83
N ILE A 423 -17.32 5.57 5.96
CA ILE A 423 -16.87 6.82 5.33
C ILE A 423 -15.49 7.24 5.88
N PHE A 424 -15.28 7.18 7.20
CA PHE A 424 -13.98 7.50 7.79
C PHE A 424 -12.88 6.51 7.39
N ILE A 425 -13.21 5.22 7.30
CA ILE A 425 -12.26 4.20 6.81
C ILE A 425 -11.91 4.45 5.34
N MET A 426 -12.88 4.78 4.46
CA MET A 426 -12.61 5.17 3.06
C MET A 426 -11.67 6.38 2.98
N LEU A 427 -11.90 7.39 3.81
CA LEU A 427 -11.04 8.57 3.89
C LEU A 427 -9.61 8.19 4.31
N MET A 428 -9.46 7.29 5.29
CA MET A 428 -8.15 6.81 5.73
C MET A 428 -7.43 6.04 4.63
N MET A 429 -8.11 5.14 3.89
CA MET A 429 -7.55 4.45 2.73
C MET A 429 -7.04 5.44 1.67
N PHE A 430 -7.84 6.45 1.37
CA PHE A 430 -7.48 7.47 0.38
C PHE A 430 -6.28 8.32 0.80
N ILE A 431 -6.27 8.82 2.06
CA ILE A 431 -5.15 9.60 2.61
C ILE A 431 -3.88 8.76 2.67
N GLY A 432 -4.00 7.51 3.10
CA GLY A 432 -2.88 6.58 3.19
C GLY A 432 -2.23 6.28 1.83
N ARG A 433 -3.04 6.19 0.77
CA ARG A 433 -2.57 5.94 -0.60
C ARG A 433 -1.90 7.15 -1.23
N VAL A 434 -2.54 8.31 -1.17
CA VAL A 434 -2.05 9.55 -1.76
C VAL A 434 -0.88 10.15 -0.96
N GLY A 435 -0.86 9.86 0.33
CA GLY A 435 0.06 10.42 1.31
C GLY A 435 -0.53 11.63 2.04
N PRO A 436 -0.43 11.69 3.37
CA PRO A 436 -1.09 12.71 4.18
C PRO A 436 -0.65 14.14 3.86
N ILE A 437 0.63 14.38 3.61
CA ILE A 437 1.14 15.71 3.22
C ILE A 437 0.61 16.11 1.84
N SER A 438 0.63 15.20 0.87
CA SER A 438 0.11 15.47 -0.49
C SER A 438 -1.38 15.80 -0.44
N PHE A 439 -2.14 15.09 0.40
CA PHE A 439 -3.56 15.37 0.61
C PHE A 439 -3.77 16.78 1.16
N ILE A 440 -3.06 17.17 2.23
CA ILE A 440 -3.17 18.50 2.83
C ILE A 440 -2.82 19.60 1.82
N PHE A 441 -1.73 19.44 1.06
CA PHE A 441 -1.36 20.42 0.03
C PHE A 441 -2.37 20.52 -1.10
N SER A 442 -3.08 19.44 -1.43
CA SER A 442 -4.12 19.47 -2.46
C SER A 442 -5.34 20.26 -2.04
N VAL A 443 -5.74 20.16 -0.77
CA VAL A 443 -6.89 20.84 -0.17
C VAL A 443 -6.54 22.29 0.21
N SER A 444 -5.29 22.52 0.64
CA SER A 444 -4.83 23.86 1.01
C SER A 444 -4.79 24.79 -0.20
N LEU A 445 -5.46 25.93 -0.10
CA LEU A 445 -5.38 27.04 -1.06
C LEU A 445 -4.10 27.88 -0.90
N MET A 446 -3.10 27.37 -0.18
CA MET A 446 -1.88 28.11 0.07
C MET A 446 -1.16 28.44 -1.26
N LYS A 447 -1.28 29.69 -1.67
CA LYS A 447 -0.36 30.29 -2.61
C LYS A 447 1.04 30.22 -1.97
N ASP A 448 2.05 29.79 -2.75
CA ASP A 448 3.44 30.02 -2.43
C ASP A 448 3.65 31.52 -2.13
N LYS A 449 3.49 31.90 -0.88
CA LYS A 449 4.04 33.15 -0.38
C LYS A 449 5.46 32.84 0.04
N ASN A 450 6.37 32.77 -0.96
CA ASN A 450 7.79 32.96 -0.75
C ASN A 450 8.06 34.41 -0.31
N SER A 451 7.51 34.82 0.81
CA SER A 451 8.05 35.93 1.56
C SER A 451 8.97 35.30 2.61
N ALA A 452 10.27 35.28 2.29
CA ALA A 452 11.31 35.04 3.27
C ALA A 452 11.21 36.14 4.36
N LYS A 453 10.29 35.97 5.29
CA LYS A 453 10.25 36.80 6.50
C LYS A 453 11.39 36.28 7.38
N VAL A 454 12.41 37.09 7.54
CA VAL A 454 13.44 36.85 8.55
C VAL A 454 12.76 37.08 9.91
N LEU A 455 12.45 35.99 10.60
CA LEU A 455 11.88 36.04 11.94
C LEU A 455 13.00 35.98 12.98
N PRO A 456 12.89 36.71 14.10
CA PRO A 456 13.87 36.64 15.19
C PRO A 456 13.86 35.22 15.78
N SER A 457 15.05 34.69 16.06
CA SER A 457 15.18 33.39 16.73
C SER A 457 14.90 33.53 18.23
N SER A 458 14.13 32.59 18.78
CA SER A 458 13.88 32.49 20.21
C SER A 458 14.27 31.10 20.71
N LYS A 459 14.83 31.01 21.92
CA LYS A 459 15.15 29.74 22.58
C LYS A 459 13.93 29.28 23.36
N ILE A 460 13.41 28.09 23.03
CA ILE A 460 12.37 27.39 23.77
C ILE A 460 13.02 26.19 24.45
N ILE A 461 12.79 26.03 25.75
CA ILE A 461 13.27 24.87 26.50
C ILE A 461 12.37 23.71 26.18
N VAL A 462 12.95 22.65 25.65
CA VAL A 462 12.28 21.37 25.40
C VAL A 462 12.84 20.40 26.43
N GLY A 463 11.94 19.71 27.17
CA GLY A 463 12.25 18.83 28.29
C GLY A 463 13.17 17.66 27.97
#